data_856024ce96597c9707fdbd53556b929d
#
_entry.id   856024ce96597c9707fdbd53556b929d
#
_cell.length_a   1.000
_cell.length_b   1.000
_cell.length_c   1.000
_cell.angle_alpha   90.00
_cell.angle_beta   90.00
_cell.angle_gamma   90.00
#
_symmetry.space_group_name_H-M   'P 1'
#
loop_
_entity.id
_entity.type
_entity.pdbx_description
1 polymer ?
#
loop_
_entity_poly.entity_id
_entity_poly.type
_entity_poly.pdbx_seq_one_letter_code
_entity_poly.pdbx_strand_id
1 'polypeptide(L)'
;MTQDFGNLVNQSYNSEPKYTEIMAGVPEDYKQIRTLRDLLEINYKIVGAKEQLRRNLISKIKKNAIKYPGIIGFDNDVIPSLDRAILSSHDVILVGQIGQAKTKIVQTIAENLLSPLPVIRGSVTNDCPMDLPAHELILLLQDGTNTMSSPRFYIDSNSMEMIRNNKLETPIEWIPGKDRFKYVLATPDISVKDLVGQIDAMKIIKKGTELYEITSYSSGQLMQAKHGLFCIDELPVLDTRKQVSLLSVLQEGRFTTGAYPVIFEPKTVFFATANPIDYTHAGKIIEPLYDRLKSHIHTHYPKTLNDEMIIVVQESKIPKSFIPIFMLKALVRIIQNARSSHEINQDKGVSVRTGVHSLELLVGEAERTRSLSHNILPVPRPSDIFCIEQCVKFELAELDETAENRQKTLKNLITIAMKDTSLEYINDVDQNILEIIKKEFIGKTFVVSQEILGFNSMSTSYENQLQNFKSLSDLVDKIYQKILPEQREFVNQSKKYNVYPDTLEFSEMAHHELRAAILELILDGLCHVEPKILDRKEGAYVAA
;
A
#
# COMPACT_ATOMS: atom_id res chain seq x y z
N MET A 1 54.85 -4.77 -8.00
CA MET A 1 54.40 -5.49 -6.78
C MET A 1 53.15 -6.24 -7.16
N THR A 2 53.20 -7.52 -7.39
CA THR A 2 52.02 -8.39 -7.56
C THR A 2 51.32 -8.42 -6.21
N GLN A 3 50.24 -7.66 -6.09
CA GLN A 3 49.38 -7.78 -4.92
C GLN A 3 48.92 -9.21 -4.79
N ASP A 4 49.20 -9.84 -3.65
CA ASP A 4 48.76 -11.21 -3.37
C ASP A 4 47.26 -11.20 -3.02
N PHE A 5 46.43 -11.09 -4.07
CA PHE A 5 44.97 -11.08 -3.96
C PHE A 5 44.47 -12.37 -3.25
N GLY A 6 45.16 -13.48 -3.48
CA GLY A 6 44.78 -14.77 -2.91
C GLY A 6 44.84 -14.76 -1.40
N ASN A 7 45.90 -14.24 -0.80
CA ASN A 7 46.04 -14.17 0.66
C ASN A 7 45.01 -13.24 1.29
N LEU A 8 44.79 -12.04 0.71
CA LEU A 8 43.80 -11.08 1.25
C LEU A 8 42.37 -11.65 1.23
N VAL A 9 41.94 -12.22 0.09
CA VAL A 9 40.60 -12.81 -0.06
C VAL A 9 40.43 -14.00 0.90
N ASN A 10 41.37 -14.95 0.90
CA ASN A 10 41.30 -16.11 1.77
C ASN A 10 41.31 -15.72 3.25
N GLN A 11 42.11 -14.74 3.65
CA GLN A 11 42.12 -14.24 5.01
C GLN A 11 40.75 -13.64 5.38
N SER A 12 40.17 -12.79 4.53
CA SER A 12 38.87 -12.20 4.77
C SER A 12 37.74 -13.25 4.88
N TYR A 13 37.74 -14.23 3.98
CA TYR A 13 36.69 -15.28 3.99
C TYR A 13 36.74 -16.21 5.18
N ASN A 14 37.94 -16.47 5.74
CA ASN A 14 38.14 -17.39 6.86
C ASN A 14 38.17 -16.69 8.22
N SER A 15 38.12 -15.36 8.28
CA SER A 15 38.18 -14.61 9.54
C SER A 15 36.80 -14.13 9.97
N GLU A 16 36.63 -13.90 11.27
CA GLU A 16 35.43 -13.31 11.84
C GLU A 16 35.25 -11.85 11.39
N PRO A 17 34.00 -11.36 11.29
CA PRO A 17 33.71 -9.96 10.98
C PRO A 17 34.37 -9.00 11.96
N LYS A 18 34.96 -7.92 11.45
CA LYS A 18 35.60 -6.85 12.25
C LYS A 18 34.72 -5.61 12.43
N TYR A 19 33.42 -5.77 12.49
CA TYR A 19 32.47 -4.67 12.60
C TYR A 19 31.32 -4.98 13.55
N THR A 20 30.75 -3.91 14.12
CA THR A 20 29.49 -4.00 14.88
C THR A 20 28.33 -3.80 13.92
N GLU A 21 27.29 -4.64 14.04
CA GLU A 21 26.10 -4.54 13.19
C GLU A 21 25.05 -3.58 13.78
N ILE A 22 24.57 -2.65 12.97
CA ILE A 22 23.38 -1.82 13.30
C ILE A 22 22.07 -2.49 12.88
N MET A 23 22.11 -3.26 11.80
CA MET A 23 21.06 -4.13 11.27
C MET A 23 21.72 -5.43 10.80
N ALA A 24 20.92 -6.46 10.55
CA ALA A 24 21.44 -7.74 10.08
C ALA A 24 22.33 -7.58 8.84
N GLY A 25 23.62 -7.84 8.97
CA GLY A 25 24.61 -7.73 7.89
C GLY A 25 25.02 -6.30 7.50
N VAL A 26 24.78 -5.28 8.35
CA VAL A 26 25.14 -3.89 8.06
C VAL A 26 26.11 -3.35 9.12
N PRO A 27 27.35 -3.03 8.74
CA PRO A 27 28.30 -2.37 9.61
C PRO A 27 27.85 -0.98 10.05
N GLU A 28 28.26 -0.52 11.23
CA GLU A 28 27.92 0.81 11.73
C GLU A 28 28.39 1.92 10.76
N ASP A 29 29.61 1.79 10.24
CA ASP A 29 30.23 2.75 9.32
C ASP A 29 29.99 2.41 7.83
N TYR A 30 28.93 1.68 7.49
CA TYR A 30 28.69 1.16 6.12
C TYR A 30 28.76 2.23 5.02
N LYS A 31 28.41 3.48 5.32
CA LYS A 31 28.46 4.59 4.35
C LYS A 31 29.88 4.97 3.93
N GLN A 32 30.88 4.60 4.72
CA GLN A 32 32.29 4.86 4.43
C GLN A 32 32.92 3.75 3.58
N ILE A 33 32.31 2.56 3.56
CA ILE A 33 32.75 1.39 2.80
C ILE A 33 32.32 1.56 1.35
N ARG A 34 33.27 1.83 0.46
CA ARG A 34 33.01 2.20 -0.94
C ARG A 34 33.74 1.37 -1.98
N THR A 35 34.64 0.49 -1.56
CA THR A 35 35.45 -0.35 -2.45
C THR A 35 35.41 -1.81 -2.02
N LEU A 36 35.79 -2.71 -2.93
CA LEU A 36 35.96 -4.14 -2.61
C LEU A 36 37.04 -4.33 -1.55
N ARG A 37 38.10 -3.51 -1.56
CA ARG A 37 39.17 -3.52 -0.53
C ARG A 37 38.55 -3.31 0.85
N ASP A 38 37.73 -2.30 1.03
CA ASP A 38 37.11 -1.98 2.31
C ASP A 38 36.29 -3.16 2.84
N LEU A 39 35.52 -3.85 1.98
CA LEU A 39 34.75 -5.03 2.35
C LEU A 39 35.64 -6.19 2.81
N LEU A 40 36.79 -6.40 2.14
CA LEU A 40 37.73 -7.45 2.51
C LEU A 40 38.45 -7.14 3.82
N GLU A 41 38.82 -5.89 4.07
CA GLU A 41 39.53 -5.45 5.29
C GLU A 41 38.69 -5.62 6.56
N ILE A 42 37.37 -5.39 6.47
CA ILE A 42 36.44 -5.60 7.58
C ILE A 42 35.96 -7.05 7.70
N ASN A 43 36.40 -7.95 6.81
CA ASN A 43 35.93 -9.33 6.71
C ASN A 43 34.39 -9.39 6.55
N TYR A 44 33.83 -8.59 5.63
CA TYR A 44 32.39 -8.52 5.43
C TYR A 44 31.80 -9.89 5.10
N LYS A 45 30.69 -10.24 5.74
CA LYS A 45 29.90 -11.46 5.47
C LYS A 45 28.50 -11.07 5.00
N ILE A 46 28.15 -11.56 3.83
CA ILE A 46 26.80 -11.35 3.30
C ILE A 46 25.78 -12.17 4.13
N VAL A 47 24.73 -11.51 4.58
CA VAL A 47 23.60 -12.16 5.26
C VAL A 47 22.49 -12.34 4.23
N GLY A 48 21.97 -13.56 4.08
CA GLY A 48 20.90 -13.86 3.13
C GLY A 48 19.60 -13.12 3.47
N ALA A 49 18.79 -12.79 2.44
CA ALA A 49 17.58 -11.99 2.61
C ALA A 49 16.60 -12.58 3.66
N LYS A 50 16.36 -13.89 3.67
CA LYS A 50 15.50 -14.56 4.67
C LYS A 50 16.02 -14.35 6.09
N GLU A 51 17.32 -14.46 6.30
CA GLU A 51 17.94 -14.26 7.61
C GLU A 51 17.95 -12.78 8.02
N GLN A 52 18.12 -11.85 7.07
CA GLN A 52 17.97 -10.42 7.34
C GLN A 52 16.56 -10.10 7.86
N LEU A 53 15.51 -10.55 7.14
CA LEU A 53 14.13 -10.35 7.57
C LEU A 53 13.90 -10.90 8.97
N ARG A 54 14.35 -12.11 9.23
CA ARG A 54 14.21 -12.78 10.53
C ARG A 54 14.90 -12.02 11.66
N ARG A 55 16.18 -11.69 11.50
CA ARG A 55 16.97 -10.99 12.53
C ARG A 55 16.45 -9.58 12.81
N ASN A 56 16.08 -8.83 11.75
CA ASN A 56 15.55 -7.48 11.89
C ASN A 56 14.15 -7.50 12.52
N LEU A 57 13.30 -8.48 12.20
CA LEU A 57 12.00 -8.66 12.85
C LEU A 57 12.18 -8.94 14.34
N ILE A 58 13.07 -9.86 14.72
CA ILE A 58 13.38 -10.15 16.13
C ILE A 58 13.85 -8.89 16.87
N SER A 59 14.72 -8.10 16.24
CA SER A 59 15.18 -6.82 16.81
C SER A 59 14.04 -5.85 17.06
N LYS A 60 13.11 -5.70 16.10
CA LYS A 60 11.93 -4.83 16.25
C LYS A 60 10.97 -5.32 17.33
N ILE A 61 10.73 -6.64 17.40
CA ILE A 61 9.89 -7.24 18.46
C ILE A 61 10.50 -6.96 19.84
N LYS A 62 11.81 -7.21 20.02
CA LYS A 62 12.50 -6.96 21.29
C LYS A 62 12.48 -5.50 21.73
N LYS A 63 12.53 -4.56 20.77
CA LYS A 63 12.49 -3.11 21.01
C LYS A 63 11.05 -2.57 21.10
N ASN A 64 10.03 -3.40 20.95
CA ASN A 64 8.62 -2.99 20.84
C ASN A 64 8.41 -1.90 19.77
N ALA A 65 9.16 -1.98 18.66
CA ALA A 65 9.10 -1.02 17.57
C ALA A 65 8.04 -1.42 16.53
N ILE A 66 7.49 -0.43 15.83
CA ILE A 66 6.53 -0.67 14.75
C ILE A 66 7.20 -1.53 13.66
N LYS A 67 6.63 -2.68 13.39
CA LYS A 67 7.14 -3.66 12.42
C LYS A 67 6.76 -3.29 10.99
N TYR A 68 5.49 -2.97 10.79
CA TYR A 68 4.87 -2.71 9.49
C TYR A 68 4.15 -1.36 9.49
N PRO A 69 4.88 -0.23 9.31
CA PRO A 69 4.29 1.10 9.30
C PRO A 69 3.22 1.22 8.22
N GLY A 70 2.09 1.84 8.55
CA GLY A 70 0.99 2.08 7.61
C GLY A 70 0.18 0.85 7.21
N ILE A 71 0.39 -0.30 7.85
CA ILE A 71 -0.48 -1.48 7.75
C ILE A 71 -1.42 -1.47 8.94
N ILE A 72 -2.72 -1.35 8.69
CA ILE A 72 -3.75 -1.05 9.68
C ILE A 72 -4.83 -2.14 9.66
N GLY A 73 -5.36 -2.51 10.82
CA GLY A 73 -6.50 -3.42 10.97
C GLY A 73 -6.14 -4.91 10.84
N PHE A 74 -4.86 -5.27 10.86
CA PHE A 74 -4.35 -6.64 10.74
C PHE A 74 -3.63 -7.16 11.99
N ASP A 75 -3.69 -6.43 13.09
CA ASP A 75 -2.88 -6.65 14.30
C ASP A 75 -3.13 -8.01 14.95
N ASN A 76 -4.35 -8.54 14.86
CA ASN A 76 -4.77 -9.73 15.58
C ASN A 76 -4.67 -11.05 14.77
N ASP A 77 -4.46 -10.99 13.47
CA ASP A 77 -4.51 -12.16 12.59
C ASP A 77 -3.42 -12.17 11.50
N VAL A 78 -3.45 -11.24 10.55
CA VAL A 78 -2.53 -11.21 9.41
C VAL A 78 -1.09 -10.91 9.87
N ILE A 79 -0.89 -9.90 10.72
CA ILE A 79 0.45 -9.53 11.22
C ILE A 79 1.09 -10.67 12.02
N PRO A 80 0.41 -11.31 13.00
CA PRO A 80 0.96 -12.48 13.68
C PRO A 80 1.30 -13.65 12.74
N SER A 81 0.51 -13.83 11.67
CA SER A 81 0.77 -14.87 10.67
C SER A 81 2.00 -14.54 9.81
N LEU A 82 2.17 -13.28 9.42
CA LEU A 82 3.37 -12.78 8.74
C LEU A 82 4.62 -12.92 9.61
N ASP A 83 4.53 -12.54 10.89
CA ASP A 83 5.63 -12.70 11.83
C ASP A 83 6.09 -14.15 11.90
N ARG A 84 5.15 -15.11 12.06
CA ARG A 84 5.48 -16.54 12.06
C ARG A 84 6.12 -17.00 10.75
N ALA A 85 5.60 -16.57 9.61
CA ALA A 85 6.14 -16.94 8.30
C ALA A 85 7.59 -16.43 8.12
N ILE A 86 7.85 -15.17 8.47
CA ILE A 86 9.19 -14.56 8.39
C ILE A 86 10.16 -15.23 9.38
N LEU A 87 9.74 -15.46 10.62
CA LEU A 87 10.56 -16.16 11.63
C LEU A 87 10.90 -17.60 11.23
N SER A 88 10.02 -18.23 10.44
CA SER A 88 10.24 -19.59 9.90
C SER A 88 10.94 -19.60 8.52
N SER A 89 11.33 -18.43 8.01
CA SER A 89 11.96 -18.28 6.68
C SER A 89 11.14 -18.89 5.53
N HIS A 90 9.81 -18.82 5.63
CA HIS A 90 8.89 -19.31 4.60
C HIS A 90 8.76 -18.35 3.44
N ASP A 91 8.54 -18.90 2.25
CA ASP A 91 7.96 -18.19 1.13
C ASP A 91 6.44 -18.13 1.32
N VAL A 92 5.81 -17.01 0.92
CA VAL A 92 4.45 -16.66 1.38
C VAL A 92 3.52 -16.40 0.20
N ILE A 93 2.28 -16.87 0.30
CA ILE A 93 1.20 -16.39 -0.55
C ILE A 93 0.15 -15.63 0.30
N LEU A 94 -0.17 -14.41 -0.15
CA LEU A 94 -1.23 -13.58 0.41
C LEU A 94 -2.50 -13.78 -0.42
N VAL A 95 -3.54 -14.31 0.19
CA VAL A 95 -4.82 -14.60 -0.47
C VAL A 95 -5.87 -13.62 0.02
N GLY A 96 -6.56 -12.94 -0.90
CA GLY A 96 -7.61 -12.01 -0.53
C GLY A 96 -8.09 -11.16 -1.71
N GLN A 97 -9.22 -10.50 -1.52
CA GLN A 97 -9.86 -9.68 -2.55
C GLN A 97 -9.04 -8.42 -2.91
N ILE A 98 -9.47 -7.73 -3.95
CA ILE A 98 -8.86 -6.48 -4.42
C ILE A 98 -8.95 -5.40 -3.33
N GLY A 99 -7.86 -4.65 -3.13
CA GLY A 99 -7.81 -3.54 -2.16
C GLY A 99 -7.58 -3.95 -0.70
N GLN A 100 -7.20 -5.21 -0.43
CA GLN A 100 -6.85 -5.71 0.91
C GLN A 100 -5.34 -5.59 1.21
N ALA A 101 -4.67 -4.58 0.72
CA ALA A 101 -3.29 -4.19 0.99
C ALA A 101 -2.20 -5.27 0.75
N LYS A 102 -2.48 -6.36 0.00
CA LYS A 102 -1.53 -7.47 -0.22
C LYS A 102 -0.15 -6.98 -0.70
N THR A 103 -0.11 -6.22 -1.78
CA THR A 103 1.13 -5.67 -2.36
C THR A 103 1.81 -4.68 -1.42
N LYS A 104 1.03 -3.84 -0.71
CA LYS A 104 1.54 -2.87 0.26
C LYS A 104 2.24 -3.56 1.44
N ILE A 105 1.68 -4.68 1.93
CA ILE A 105 2.32 -5.49 2.97
C ILE A 105 3.72 -5.92 2.54
N VAL A 106 3.86 -6.47 1.32
CA VAL A 106 5.14 -6.96 0.80
C VAL A 106 6.15 -5.82 0.63
N GLN A 107 5.69 -4.69 0.09
CA GLN A 107 6.51 -3.49 -0.04
C GLN A 107 7.00 -2.98 1.33
N THR A 108 6.11 -2.92 2.32
CA THR A 108 6.44 -2.51 3.69
C THR A 108 7.46 -3.44 4.34
N ILE A 109 7.39 -4.75 4.08
CA ILE A 109 8.39 -5.73 4.53
C ILE A 109 9.75 -5.39 3.92
N ALA A 110 9.83 -5.15 2.62
CA ALA A 110 11.08 -4.80 1.94
C ALA A 110 11.68 -3.50 2.48
N GLU A 111 10.87 -2.48 2.68
CA GLU A 111 11.33 -1.17 3.17
C GLU A 111 11.82 -1.21 4.61
N ASN A 112 11.20 -2.02 5.47
CA ASN A 112 11.42 -1.95 6.92
C ASN A 112 12.19 -3.13 7.51
N LEU A 113 12.28 -4.26 6.81
CA LEU A 113 12.94 -5.46 7.32
C LEU A 113 14.13 -5.92 6.46
N LEU A 114 14.25 -5.53 5.18
CA LEU A 114 15.48 -5.75 4.43
C LEU A 114 16.53 -4.71 4.81
N SER A 115 17.72 -5.19 5.08
CA SER A 115 18.88 -4.35 5.38
C SER A 115 19.47 -3.72 4.10
N PRO A 116 20.18 -2.60 4.15
CA PRO A 116 21.06 -2.18 3.05
C PRO A 116 22.04 -3.29 2.65
N LEU A 117 22.34 -3.38 1.35
CA LEU A 117 23.24 -4.39 0.79
C LEU A 117 24.35 -3.71 -0.01
N PRO A 118 25.64 -4.09 0.20
CA PRO A 118 26.72 -3.61 -0.65
C PRO A 118 26.70 -4.34 -1.98
N VAL A 119 26.58 -3.60 -3.07
CA VAL A 119 26.61 -4.11 -4.44
C VAL A 119 27.65 -3.39 -5.26
N ILE A 120 28.13 -4.00 -6.32
CA ILE A 120 28.97 -3.37 -7.31
C ILE A 120 28.16 -2.24 -7.96
N ARG A 121 28.71 -1.05 -8.01
CA ARG A 121 28.02 0.13 -8.53
C ARG A 121 27.51 -0.11 -9.95
N GLY A 122 26.21 0.14 -10.16
CA GLY A 122 25.53 -0.05 -11.45
C GLY A 122 25.23 -1.51 -11.80
N SER A 123 25.32 -2.44 -10.86
CA SER A 123 24.88 -3.82 -11.05
C SER A 123 23.37 -3.88 -11.28
N VAL A 124 22.94 -4.60 -12.32
CA VAL A 124 21.52 -4.81 -12.62
C VAL A 124 20.91 -5.92 -11.76
N THR A 125 21.74 -6.81 -11.22
CA THR A 125 21.35 -8.01 -10.49
C THR A 125 21.76 -7.99 -9.02
N ASN A 126 21.97 -6.80 -8.44
CA ASN A 126 22.38 -6.63 -7.04
C ASN A 126 23.62 -7.47 -6.67
N ASP A 127 24.61 -7.51 -7.54
CA ASP A 127 25.79 -8.35 -7.33
C ASP A 127 26.68 -7.80 -6.21
N CYS A 128 26.74 -8.54 -5.12
CA CYS A 128 27.73 -8.33 -4.08
C CYS A 128 28.99 -9.17 -4.39
N PRO A 129 30.19 -8.58 -4.45
CA PRO A 129 31.41 -9.36 -4.76
C PRO A 129 31.69 -10.43 -3.68
N MET A 130 31.27 -10.20 -2.44
CA MET A 130 31.44 -11.15 -1.32
C MET A 130 30.45 -12.34 -1.38
N ASP A 131 29.54 -12.36 -2.37
CA ASP A 131 28.64 -13.49 -2.64
C ASP A 131 29.30 -14.58 -3.47
N LEU A 132 30.38 -14.25 -4.20
CA LEU A 132 31.15 -15.22 -4.96
C LEU A 132 31.97 -16.10 -4.02
N PRO A 133 32.17 -17.38 -4.34
CA PRO A 133 33.16 -18.20 -3.66
C PRO A 133 34.56 -17.58 -3.74
N ALA A 134 35.38 -17.73 -2.70
CA ALA A 134 36.69 -17.11 -2.62
C ALA A 134 37.57 -17.38 -3.85
N HIS A 135 37.58 -18.63 -4.35
CA HIS A 135 38.37 -19.02 -5.52
C HIS A 135 37.90 -18.32 -6.81
N GLU A 136 36.60 -18.09 -6.96
CA GLU A 136 36.05 -17.39 -8.15
C GLU A 136 36.36 -15.87 -8.09
N LEU A 137 36.25 -15.27 -6.91
CA LEU A 137 36.63 -13.86 -6.74
C LEU A 137 38.16 -13.68 -7.01
N ILE A 138 39.00 -14.60 -6.53
CA ILE A 138 40.45 -14.59 -6.79
C ILE A 138 40.72 -14.70 -8.31
N LEU A 139 40.05 -15.60 -9.01
CA LEU A 139 40.17 -15.73 -10.46
C LEU A 139 39.87 -14.41 -11.19
N LEU A 140 38.75 -13.76 -10.84
CA LEU A 140 38.38 -12.46 -11.43
C LEU A 140 39.38 -11.35 -11.12
N LEU A 141 39.99 -11.35 -9.93
CA LEU A 141 41.01 -10.37 -9.53
C LEU A 141 42.37 -10.61 -10.22
N GLN A 142 42.71 -11.87 -10.53
CA GLN A 142 43.96 -12.24 -11.17
C GLN A 142 43.91 -12.18 -12.70
N ASP A 143 42.72 -12.26 -13.28
CA ASP A 143 42.52 -12.34 -14.73
C ASP A 143 43.16 -11.13 -15.44
N GLY A 144 44.17 -11.42 -16.23
CA GLY A 144 44.64 -10.52 -17.26
C GLY A 144 43.78 -10.75 -18.52
N THR A 145 43.81 -9.84 -19.47
CA THR A 145 42.95 -9.73 -20.64
C THR A 145 42.86 -10.96 -21.58
N ASN A 146 43.50 -12.08 -21.23
CA ASN A 146 43.65 -13.23 -22.14
C ASN A 146 43.11 -14.60 -21.66
N THR A 147 42.50 -14.69 -20.48
CA THR A 147 41.94 -15.98 -20.01
C THR A 147 40.46 -15.82 -19.69
N MET A 148 39.63 -16.45 -20.52
CA MET A 148 38.16 -16.49 -20.35
C MET A 148 37.74 -17.50 -19.26
N SER A 149 38.11 -17.32 -18.02
CA SER A 149 37.51 -18.09 -16.92
C SER A 149 36.19 -17.43 -16.51
N SER A 150 35.09 -17.97 -17.04
CA SER A 150 33.76 -17.58 -16.58
C SER A 150 33.48 -18.17 -15.20
N PRO A 151 32.99 -17.38 -14.23
CA PRO A 151 32.62 -17.93 -12.94
C PRO A 151 31.50 -18.96 -13.09
N ARG A 152 31.50 -19.95 -12.20
CA ARG A 152 30.46 -20.98 -12.15
C ARG A 152 29.11 -20.42 -11.70
N PHE A 153 29.14 -19.37 -10.86
CA PHE A 153 27.94 -18.68 -10.41
C PHE A 153 27.71 -17.41 -11.21
N TYR A 154 26.43 -17.12 -11.47
CA TYR A 154 26.06 -15.94 -12.25
C TYR A 154 26.43 -14.65 -11.55
N ILE A 155 27.11 -13.79 -12.27
CA ILE A 155 27.34 -12.38 -11.99
C ILE A 155 27.11 -11.59 -13.28
N ASP A 156 26.51 -10.41 -13.19
CA ASP A 156 26.25 -9.58 -14.38
C ASP A 156 27.55 -9.21 -15.11
N SER A 157 27.49 -9.17 -16.43
CA SER A 157 28.66 -8.92 -17.28
C SER A 157 29.37 -7.61 -16.96
N ASN A 158 28.60 -6.55 -16.67
CA ASN A 158 29.18 -5.25 -16.30
C ASN A 158 29.88 -5.32 -14.95
N SER A 159 29.26 -6.01 -13.97
CA SER A 159 29.84 -6.24 -12.65
C SER A 159 31.15 -7.02 -12.74
N MET A 160 31.20 -8.03 -13.60
CA MET A 160 32.39 -8.82 -13.85
C MET A 160 33.52 -7.98 -14.49
N GLU A 161 33.18 -7.19 -15.52
CA GLU A 161 34.13 -6.26 -16.14
C GLU A 161 34.68 -5.22 -15.12
N MET A 162 33.83 -4.72 -14.23
CA MET A 162 34.25 -3.78 -13.18
C MET A 162 35.25 -4.39 -12.19
N ILE A 163 35.04 -5.64 -11.76
CA ILE A 163 36.01 -6.35 -10.90
C ILE A 163 37.32 -6.55 -11.64
N ARG A 164 37.29 -6.99 -12.90
CA ARG A 164 38.49 -7.21 -13.69
C ARG A 164 39.33 -5.96 -13.93
N ASN A 165 38.66 -4.83 -14.20
CA ASN A 165 39.32 -3.57 -14.51
C ASN A 165 39.83 -2.83 -13.27
N ASN A 166 39.01 -2.76 -12.20
CA ASN A 166 39.31 -1.97 -11.02
C ASN A 166 39.93 -2.79 -9.87
N LYS A 167 39.90 -4.15 -9.98
CA LYS A 167 40.49 -5.04 -8.96
C LYS A 167 39.93 -4.70 -7.55
N LEU A 168 40.81 -4.46 -6.57
CA LEU A 168 40.41 -4.12 -5.21
C LEU A 168 39.72 -2.75 -5.09
N GLU A 169 39.92 -1.87 -6.05
CA GLU A 169 39.27 -0.55 -6.10
C GLU A 169 37.91 -0.58 -6.80
N THR A 170 37.35 -1.78 -7.03
CA THR A 170 36.00 -1.95 -7.56
C THR A 170 35.01 -1.16 -6.70
N PRO A 171 34.27 -0.20 -7.30
CA PRO A 171 33.39 0.67 -6.53
C PRO A 171 32.14 -0.07 -6.02
N ILE A 172 31.85 0.11 -4.76
CA ILE A 172 30.71 -0.47 -4.06
C ILE A 172 29.72 0.64 -3.70
N GLU A 173 28.45 0.33 -3.82
CA GLU A 173 27.35 1.17 -3.31
C GLU A 173 26.41 0.35 -2.42
N TRP A 174 25.83 1.00 -1.40
CA TRP A 174 24.88 0.37 -0.50
C TRP A 174 23.46 0.70 -0.95
N ILE A 175 22.77 -0.30 -1.49
CA ILE A 175 21.37 -0.15 -1.91
C ILE A 175 20.43 -0.43 -0.74
N PRO A 176 19.43 0.44 -0.47
CA PRO A 176 18.46 0.22 0.61
C PRO A 176 17.51 -0.94 0.29
N GLY A 177 16.87 -1.49 1.34
CA GLY A 177 15.96 -2.63 1.21
C GLY A 177 14.81 -2.41 0.21
N LYS A 178 14.27 -1.20 0.14
CA LYS A 178 13.22 -0.83 -0.83
C LYS A 178 13.63 -1.03 -2.28
N ASP A 179 14.90 -0.78 -2.64
CA ASP A 179 15.42 -0.91 -3.99
C ASP A 179 15.77 -2.36 -4.34
N ARG A 180 15.70 -3.27 -3.36
CA ARG A 180 15.87 -4.71 -3.49
C ARG A 180 14.52 -5.45 -3.60
N PHE A 181 13.42 -4.71 -3.74
CA PHE A 181 12.08 -5.21 -3.95
C PHE A 181 11.74 -5.21 -5.44
N LYS A 182 11.46 -6.39 -5.99
CA LYS A 182 11.00 -6.54 -7.36
C LYS A 182 9.55 -7.02 -7.37
N TYR A 183 8.70 -6.16 -7.90
CA TYR A 183 7.29 -6.44 -8.10
C TYR A 183 7.00 -6.80 -9.56
N VAL A 184 6.25 -7.86 -9.76
CA VAL A 184 5.83 -8.34 -11.07
C VAL A 184 4.33 -8.61 -11.04
N LEU A 185 3.56 -7.87 -11.84
CA LEU A 185 2.15 -8.20 -12.08
C LEU A 185 2.08 -9.35 -13.07
N ALA A 186 1.45 -10.45 -12.70
CA ALA A 186 1.20 -11.55 -13.59
C ALA A 186 0.19 -11.12 -14.68
N THR A 187 0.62 -11.17 -15.93
CA THR A 187 -0.22 -10.93 -17.10
C THR A 187 -0.11 -12.12 -18.06
N PRO A 188 -1.10 -12.37 -18.91
CA PRO A 188 -1.01 -13.43 -19.92
C PRO A 188 0.19 -13.29 -20.84
N ASP A 189 0.63 -12.06 -21.09
CA ASP A 189 1.73 -11.75 -22.04
C ASP A 189 3.13 -11.96 -21.44
N ILE A 190 3.28 -12.00 -20.12
CA ILE A 190 4.59 -12.22 -19.50
C ILE A 190 5.15 -13.57 -19.93
N SER A 191 6.39 -13.63 -20.37
CA SER A 191 7.03 -14.85 -20.80
C SER A 191 7.93 -15.45 -19.72
N VAL A 192 8.26 -16.74 -19.85
CA VAL A 192 9.29 -17.40 -19.01
C VAL A 192 10.63 -16.65 -19.13
N LYS A 193 10.94 -16.12 -20.32
CA LYS A 193 12.17 -15.36 -20.55
C LYS A 193 12.23 -14.06 -19.76
N ASP A 194 11.09 -13.39 -19.56
CA ASP A 194 11.02 -12.18 -18.74
C ASP A 194 11.25 -12.51 -17.25
N LEU A 195 10.81 -13.67 -16.80
CA LEU A 195 10.98 -14.11 -15.42
C LEU A 195 12.41 -14.58 -15.12
N VAL A 196 12.91 -15.53 -15.89
CA VAL A 196 14.21 -16.18 -15.63
C VAL A 196 15.36 -15.63 -16.47
N GLY A 197 15.08 -14.92 -17.56
CA GLY A 197 16.09 -14.38 -18.49
C GLY A 197 16.28 -15.18 -19.75
N GLN A 198 17.08 -14.64 -20.68
CA GLN A 198 17.33 -15.24 -22.00
C GLN A 198 18.70 -14.88 -22.55
N ILE A 199 19.10 -15.59 -23.59
CA ILE A 199 20.22 -15.23 -24.43
C ILE A 199 19.87 -13.98 -25.23
N ASP A 200 20.74 -12.99 -25.23
CA ASP A 200 20.59 -11.74 -25.96
C ASP A 200 21.41 -11.78 -27.25
N ALA A 201 20.72 -12.04 -28.36
CA ALA A 201 21.35 -12.08 -29.68
C ALA A 201 22.05 -10.76 -30.07
N MET A 202 21.56 -9.63 -29.57
CA MET A 202 22.19 -8.32 -29.84
C MET A 202 23.52 -8.15 -29.12
N LYS A 203 23.67 -8.73 -27.91
CA LYS A 203 24.95 -8.77 -27.19
C LYS A 203 25.97 -9.62 -27.95
N ILE A 204 25.54 -10.76 -28.49
CA ILE A 204 26.38 -11.64 -29.30
C ILE A 204 26.92 -10.91 -30.57
N ILE A 205 26.02 -10.26 -31.30
CA ILE A 205 26.39 -9.54 -32.54
C ILE A 205 27.28 -8.32 -32.24
N LYS A 206 26.97 -7.53 -31.20
CA LYS A 206 27.72 -6.30 -30.88
C LYS A 206 29.07 -6.56 -30.23
N LYS A 207 29.19 -7.56 -29.36
CA LYS A 207 30.41 -7.86 -28.58
C LYS A 207 31.25 -8.99 -29.20
N GLY A 208 30.75 -9.70 -30.22
CA GLY A 208 31.43 -10.86 -30.83
C GLY A 208 31.60 -12.01 -29.83
N THR A 209 30.73 -12.12 -28.84
CA THR A 209 30.79 -13.15 -27.79
C THR A 209 30.19 -14.46 -28.31
N GLU A 210 30.67 -15.60 -27.80
CA GLU A 210 30.10 -16.90 -28.15
C GLU A 210 28.73 -17.12 -27.50
N LEU A 211 27.89 -17.95 -28.11
CA LEU A 211 26.53 -18.25 -27.66
C LEU A 211 26.48 -18.79 -26.23
N TYR A 212 27.53 -19.41 -25.75
CA TYR A 212 27.64 -20.05 -24.45
C TYR A 212 28.34 -19.18 -23.38
N GLU A 213 28.74 -17.98 -23.75
CA GLU A 213 29.34 -17.07 -22.77
C GLU A 213 28.26 -16.40 -21.90
N ILE A 214 28.52 -16.32 -20.59
CA ILE A 214 27.65 -15.68 -19.62
C ILE A 214 27.34 -14.22 -19.97
N THR A 215 28.26 -13.57 -20.68
CA THR A 215 28.15 -12.19 -21.16
C THR A 215 27.03 -11.98 -22.19
N SER A 216 26.61 -13.06 -22.86
CA SER A 216 25.51 -13.05 -23.83
C SER A 216 24.12 -13.16 -23.17
N TYR A 217 24.06 -13.40 -21.87
CA TYR A 217 22.80 -13.53 -21.15
C TYR A 217 22.24 -12.18 -20.69
N SER A 218 20.91 -12.00 -20.79
CA SER A 218 20.15 -10.91 -20.20
C SER A 218 19.31 -11.44 -19.05
N SER A 219 19.53 -10.89 -17.85
CA SER A 219 18.88 -11.31 -16.61
C SER A 219 17.38 -11.04 -16.64
N GLY A 220 16.59 -12.04 -16.24
CA GLY A 220 15.16 -11.87 -16.00
C GLY A 220 14.87 -11.19 -14.65
N GLN A 221 13.58 -10.94 -14.43
CA GLN A 221 13.07 -10.23 -13.25
C GLN A 221 13.48 -10.88 -11.92
N LEU A 222 13.57 -12.21 -11.90
CA LEU A 222 13.96 -12.98 -10.73
C LEU A 222 15.43 -12.71 -10.32
N MET A 223 16.34 -12.63 -11.29
CA MET A 223 17.74 -12.30 -11.02
C MET A 223 17.92 -10.82 -10.64
N GLN A 224 17.06 -9.93 -11.14
CA GLN A 224 17.04 -8.53 -10.70
C GLN A 224 16.60 -8.36 -9.25
N ALA A 225 15.93 -9.38 -8.67
CA ALA A 225 15.57 -9.43 -7.23
C ALA A 225 16.62 -10.13 -6.38
N LYS A 226 17.80 -10.45 -6.91
CA LYS A 226 18.86 -11.16 -6.19
C LYS A 226 19.16 -10.52 -4.84
N HIS A 227 19.27 -11.35 -3.80
CA HIS A 227 19.41 -10.93 -2.39
C HIS A 227 18.29 -10.04 -1.84
N GLY A 228 17.16 -9.96 -2.52
CA GLY A 228 16.03 -9.12 -2.17
C GLY A 228 14.74 -9.88 -1.94
N LEU A 229 13.65 -9.21 -2.27
CA LEU A 229 12.31 -9.73 -2.18
C LEU A 229 11.66 -9.70 -3.56
N PHE A 230 11.19 -10.85 -4.02
CA PHE A 230 10.49 -11.01 -5.29
C PHE A 230 9.01 -11.26 -5.04
N CYS A 231 8.15 -10.42 -5.61
CA CYS A 231 6.70 -10.52 -5.47
C CYS A 231 6.03 -10.70 -6.82
N ILE A 232 5.28 -11.78 -6.98
CA ILE A 232 4.35 -11.96 -8.11
C ILE A 232 2.95 -11.65 -7.64
N ASP A 233 2.34 -10.61 -8.20
CA ASP A 233 0.95 -10.24 -7.95
C ASP A 233 0.05 -10.98 -8.94
N GLU A 234 -1.11 -11.44 -8.44
CA GLU A 234 -2.08 -12.23 -9.22
C GLU A 234 -1.49 -13.53 -9.82
N LEU A 235 -0.73 -14.28 -9.02
CA LEU A 235 -0.06 -15.52 -9.44
C LEU A 235 -0.95 -16.50 -10.25
N PRO A 236 -2.26 -16.71 -9.95
CA PRO A 236 -3.15 -17.59 -10.72
C PRO A 236 -3.31 -17.23 -12.19
N VAL A 237 -3.00 -15.99 -12.59
CA VAL A 237 -3.07 -15.52 -14.00
C VAL A 237 -1.97 -16.15 -14.86
N LEU A 238 -0.85 -16.60 -14.25
CA LEU A 238 0.20 -17.29 -14.97
C LEU A 238 -0.26 -18.67 -15.44
N ASP A 239 0.01 -18.99 -16.70
CA ASP A 239 -0.21 -20.33 -17.22
C ASP A 239 0.71 -21.38 -16.55
N THR A 240 0.37 -22.65 -16.68
CA THR A 240 1.09 -23.77 -16.06
C THR A 240 2.58 -23.79 -16.40
N ARG A 241 2.98 -23.45 -17.63
CA ARG A 241 4.40 -23.48 -18.04
C ARG A 241 5.22 -22.44 -17.29
N LYS A 242 4.65 -21.25 -17.10
CA LYS A 242 5.29 -20.15 -16.36
C LYS A 242 5.39 -20.50 -14.88
N GLN A 243 4.34 -21.09 -14.31
CA GLN A 243 4.35 -21.56 -12.92
C GLN A 243 5.41 -22.65 -12.68
N VAL A 244 5.55 -23.60 -13.60
CA VAL A 244 6.60 -24.64 -13.52
C VAL A 244 8.00 -24.05 -13.58
N SER A 245 8.23 -22.99 -14.35
CA SER A 245 9.56 -22.34 -14.39
C SER A 245 9.99 -21.73 -13.05
N LEU A 246 9.03 -21.34 -12.20
CA LEU A 246 9.29 -20.82 -10.85
C LEU A 246 9.54 -21.94 -9.83
N LEU A 247 9.03 -23.14 -10.09
CA LEU A 247 9.09 -24.27 -9.16
C LEU A 247 10.53 -24.67 -8.82
N SER A 248 11.41 -24.75 -9.82
CA SER A 248 12.82 -25.10 -9.62
C SER A 248 13.55 -24.11 -8.72
N VAL A 249 13.25 -22.82 -8.87
CA VAL A 249 13.82 -21.76 -8.03
C VAL A 249 13.36 -21.87 -6.60
N LEU A 250 12.06 -22.10 -6.39
CA LEU A 250 11.49 -22.22 -5.04
C LEU A 250 11.91 -23.51 -4.33
N GLN A 251 12.14 -24.58 -5.12
CA GLN A 251 12.52 -25.88 -4.58
C GLN A 251 14.02 -25.98 -4.27
N GLU A 252 14.87 -25.59 -5.22
CA GLU A 252 16.32 -25.79 -5.15
C GLU A 252 17.07 -24.49 -4.81
N GLY A 253 16.40 -23.32 -4.82
CA GLY A 253 17.01 -22.01 -4.62
C GLY A 253 17.88 -21.56 -5.82
N ARG A 254 17.92 -22.35 -6.89
CA ARG A 254 18.76 -22.13 -8.06
C ARG A 254 18.10 -22.67 -9.32
N PHE A 255 18.55 -22.20 -10.47
CA PHE A 255 18.14 -22.72 -11.77
C PHE A 255 19.29 -22.67 -12.78
N THR A 256 19.12 -23.41 -13.84
CA THR A 256 19.98 -23.35 -15.04
C THR A 256 19.12 -22.98 -16.23
N THR A 257 19.66 -22.25 -17.20
CA THR A 257 18.90 -21.88 -18.39
C THR A 257 19.65 -22.34 -19.65
N GLY A 258 18.93 -23.08 -20.49
CA GLY A 258 19.50 -23.61 -21.75
C GLY A 258 20.76 -24.49 -21.53
N ALA A 259 21.76 -24.29 -22.35
CA ALA A 259 23.02 -25.02 -22.32
C ALA A 259 24.13 -24.32 -21.50
N TYR A 260 23.78 -23.29 -20.70
CA TYR A 260 24.78 -22.60 -19.92
C TYR A 260 25.27 -23.43 -18.74
N PRO A 261 26.62 -23.58 -18.60
CA PRO A 261 27.21 -24.26 -17.45
C PRO A 261 27.22 -23.40 -16.18
N VAL A 262 26.35 -22.39 -16.09
CA VAL A 262 26.28 -21.38 -15.01
C VAL A 262 25.10 -21.66 -14.13
N ILE A 263 25.32 -21.55 -12.83
CA ILE A 263 24.28 -21.67 -11.79
C ILE A 263 23.75 -20.29 -11.46
N PHE A 264 22.43 -20.13 -11.58
CA PHE A 264 21.72 -18.90 -11.21
C PHE A 264 21.10 -19.09 -9.83
N GLU A 265 21.56 -18.32 -8.86
CA GLU A 265 21.05 -18.31 -7.47
C GLU A 265 20.49 -16.94 -7.12
N PRO A 266 19.17 -16.74 -7.24
CA PRO A 266 18.56 -15.43 -6.89
C PRO A 266 18.68 -15.11 -5.42
N LYS A 267 18.70 -16.12 -4.52
CA LYS A 267 18.78 -15.94 -3.05
C LYS A 267 17.73 -14.95 -2.54
N THR A 268 16.54 -14.98 -3.15
CA THR A 268 15.42 -14.10 -2.85
C THR A 268 14.49 -14.68 -1.81
N VAL A 269 13.70 -13.80 -1.17
CA VAL A 269 12.48 -14.18 -0.47
C VAL A 269 11.32 -14.07 -1.46
N PHE A 270 10.53 -15.11 -1.59
CA PHE A 270 9.44 -15.14 -2.57
C PHE A 270 8.11 -14.83 -1.89
N PHE A 271 7.40 -13.89 -2.47
CA PHE A 271 6.01 -13.58 -2.14
C PHE A 271 5.14 -13.73 -3.38
N ALA A 272 3.93 -14.20 -3.17
CA ALA A 272 2.90 -14.21 -4.20
C ALA A 272 1.62 -13.59 -3.66
N THR A 273 0.77 -13.10 -4.53
CA THR A 273 -0.61 -12.75 -4.18
C THR A 273 -1.58 -13.55 -5.04
N ALA A 274 -2.78 -13.75 -4.49
CA ALA A 274 -3.88 -14.36 -5.21
C ALA A 274 -5.19 -13.69 -4.81
N ASN A 275 -6.11 -13.58 -5.78
CA ASN A 275 -7.49 -13.23 -5.52
C ASN A 275 -8.32 -14.53 -5.52
N PRO A 276 -9.19 -14.79 -4.52
CA PRO A 276 -10.02 -15.99 -4.49
C PRO A 276 -10.85 -16.23 -5.77
N ILE A 277 -11.27 -15.16 -6.44
CA ILE A 277 -12.06 -15.24 -7.68
C ILE A 277 -11.21 -15.75 -8.84
N ASP A 278 -9.92 -15.41 -8.88
CA ASP A 278 -9.03 -15.84 -9.96
C ASP A 278 -8.84 -17.35 -9.97
N TYR A 279 -9.03 -18.04 -8.83
CA TYR A 279 -9.04 -19.50 -8.77
C TYR A 279 -10.18 -20.14 -9.57
N THR A 280 -11.27 -19.39 -9.82
CA THR A 280 -12.44 -19.92 -10.55
C THR A 280 -12.45 -19.53 -12.03
N HIS A 281 -11.83 -18.40 -12.40
CA HIS A 281 -11.95 -17.81 -13.74
C HIS A 281 -10.62 -17.70 -14.50
N ALA A 282 -9.50 -17.37 -13.86
CA ALA A 282 -8.23 -17.08 -14.54
C ALA A 282 -7.25 -18.26 -14.57
N GLY A 283 -7.44 -19.28 -13.75
CA GLY A 283 -6.57 -20.46 -13.66
C GLY A 283 -6.33 -20.87 -12.20
N LYS A 284 -5.73 -22.06 -12.04
CA LYS A 284 -5.37 -22.60 -10.72
C LYS A 284 -3.86 -22.52 -10.54
N ILE A 285 -3.42 -22.23 -9.33
CA ILE A 285 -2.02 -22.47 -8.98
C ILE A 285 -1.80 -23.99 -9.01
N ILE A 286 -0.73 -24.42 -9.69
CA ILE A 286 -0.39 -25.85 -9.70
C ILE A 286 -0.06 -26.32 -8.29
N GLU A 287 -0.53 -27.51 -7.92
CA GLU A 287 -0.38 -28.06 -6.58
C GLU A 287 1.09 -28.06 -6.07
N PRO A 288 2.10 -28.46 -6.91
CA PRO A 288 3.48 -28.41 -6.48
C PRO A 288 4.00 -27.01 -6.13
N LEU A 289 3.53 -25.97 -6.83
CA LEU A 289 3.91 -24.59 -6.53
C LEU A 289 3.21 -24.08 -5.26
N TYR A 290 1.93 -24.43 -5.10
CA TYR A 290 1.15 -24.09 -3.92
C TYR A 290 1.75 -24.69 -2.65
N ASP A 291 2.20 -25.95 -2.69
CA ASP A 291 2.88 -26.63 -1.59
C ASP A 291 4.25 -26.00 -1.23
N ARG A 292 4.95 -25.41 -2.22
CA ARG A 292 6.24 -24.73 -1.99
C ARG A 292 6.09 -23.35 -1.37
N LEU A 293 4.95 -22.71 -1.54
CA LEU A 293 4.59 -21.49 -0.83
C LEU A 293 4.07 -21.87 0.56
N LYS A 294 4.99 -22.07 1.49
CA LYS A 294 4.77 -22.75 2.78
C LYS A 294 3.80 -22.03 3.73
N SER A 295 3.58 -20.73 3.56
CA SER A 295 2.68 -19.93 4.37
C SER A 295 1.59 -19.29 3.53
N HIS A 296 0.34 -19.69 3.79
CA HIS A 296 -0.84 -19.14 3.15
C HIS A 296 -1.53 -18.20 4.14
N ILE A 297 -1.57 -16.91 3.82
CA ILE A 297 -2.10 -15.89 4.72
C ILE A 297 -3.29 -15.22 4.05
N HIS A 298 -4.46 -15.34 4.68
CA HIS A 298 -5.69 -14.73 4.20
C HIS A 298 -5.79 -13.29 4.72
N THR A 299 -5.92 -12.34 3.79
CA THR A 299 -6.23 -10.95 4.12
C THR A 299 -7.72 -10.71 4.10
N HIS A 300 -8.17 -9.60 4.67
CA HIS A 300 -9.57 -9.20 4.75
C HIS A 300 -9.70 -7.68 4.65
N TYR A 301 -10.91 -7.17 4.50
CA TYR A 301 -11.18 -5.74 4.64
C TYR A 301 -11.09 -5.32 6.12
N PRO A 302 -10.87 -4.02 6.41
CA PRO A 302 -10.86 -3.52 7.78
C PRO A 302 -12.14 -3.91 8.51
N LYS A 303 -11.99 -4.41 9.75
CA LYS A 303 -13.12 -4.90 10.57
C LYS A 303 -13.83 -3.78 11.31
N THR A 304 -13.12 -2.69 11.58
CA THR A 304 -13.66 -1.53 12.30
C THR A 304 -13.82 -0.33 11.39
N LEU A 305 -14.83 0.49 11.66
CA LEU A 305 -15.04 1.76 10.97
C LEU A 305 -13.78 2.65 11.10
N ASN A 306 -13.20 2.68 12.30
CA ASN A 306 -12.05 3.52 12.62
C ASN A 306 -10.80 3.14 11.80
N ASP A 307 -10.48 1.85 11.71
CA ASP A 307 -9.34 1.39 10.92
C ASP A 307 -9.49 1.78 9.44
N GLU A 308 -10.69 1.61 8.89
CA GLU A 308 -10.95 1.96 7.50
C GLU A 308 -10.87 3.47 7.26
N MET A 309 -11.38 4.28 8.20
CA MET A 309 -11.24 5.74 8.15
C MET A 309 -9.77 6.16 8.13
N ILE A 310 -8.92 5.57 8.99
CA ILE A 310 -7.48 5.86 9.02
C ILE A 310 -6.82 5.48 7.69
N ILE A 311 -7.17 4.32 7.11
CA ILE A 311 -6.64 3.89 5.81
C ILE A 311 -7.05 4.84 4.69
N VAL A 312 -8.33 5.24 4.65
CA VAL A 312 -8.84 6.15 3.63
C VAL A 312 -8.08 7.48 3.67
N VAL A 313 -7.87 8.06 4.84
CA VAL A 313 -7.12 9.31 5.00
C VAL A 313 -5.63 9.14 4.66
N GLN A 314 -5.02 8.00 5.07
CA GLN A 314 -3.62 7.71 4.78
C GLN A 314 -3.32 7.62 3.28
N GLU A 315 -4.24 7.01 2.52
CA GLU A 315 -4.02 6.73 1.08
C GLU A 315 -4.50 7.86 0.17
N SER A 316 -5.37 8.76 0.66
CA SER A 316 -5.93 9.84 -0.15
C SER A 316 -4.90 10.93 -0.45
N LYS A 317 -4.91 11.41 -1.68
CA LYS A 317 -4.07 12.53 -2.14
C LYS A 317 -4.96 13.76 -2.34
N ILE A 318 -5.13 14.53 -1.28
CA ILE A 318 -6.03 15.69 -1.25
C ILE A 318 -5.26 16.98 -0.97
N PRO A 319 -5.72 18.13 -1.51
CA PRO A 319 -5.14 19.43 -1.21
C PRO A 319 -5.40 19.81 0.25
N LYS A 320 -4.80 20.94 0.69
CA LYS A 320 -5.07 21.49 2.02
C LYS A 320 -6.57 21.74 2.18
N SER A 321 -7.19 21.03 3.13
CA SER A 321 -8.63 21.02 3.36
C SER A 321 -8.91 20.69 4.83
N PHE A 322 -10.15 20.79 5.27
CA PHE A 322 -10.59 20.27 6.56
C PHE A 322 -11.73 19.28 6.35
N ILE A 323 -11.55 18.05 6.81
CA ILE A 323 -12.54 16.98 6.66
C ILE A 323 -13.22 16.74 7.99
N PRO A 324 -14.52 17.08 8.14
CA PRO A 324 -15.28 16.75 9.34
C PRO A 324 -15.33 15.23 9.57
N ILE A 325 -15.12 14.79 10.82
CA ILE A 325 -15.09 13.37 11.19
C ILE A 325 -16.38 12.63 10.77
N PHE A 326 -17.54 13.29 10.90
CA PHE A 326 -18.82 12.68 10.51
C PHE A 326 -18.94 12.47 9.00
N MET A 327 -18.32 13.31 8.16
CA MET A 327 -18.26 13.08 6.70
C MET A 327 -17.42 11.86 6.36
N LEU A 328 -16.29 11.70 7.05
CA LEU A 328 -15.45 10.52 6.90
C LEU A 328 -16.16 9.25 7.37
N LYS A 329 -16.88 9.32 8.50
CA LYS A 329 -17.75 8.22 9.00
C LYS A 329 -18.82 7.85 7.98
N ALA A 330 -19.56 8.82 7.48
CA ALA A 330 -20.62 8.58 6.49
C ALA A 330 -20.05 7.90 5.23
N LEU A 331 -18.93 8.40 4.71
CA LEU A 331 -18.25 7.84 3.56
C LEU A 331 -17.89 6.36 3.76
N VAL A 332 -17.21 6.04 4.88
CA VAL A 332 -16.78 4.67 5.15
C VAL A 332 -17.99 3.76 5.41
N ARG A 333 -19.06 4.25 6.04
CA ARG A 333 -20.32 3.50 6.19
C ARG A 333 -20.95 3.13 4.85
N ILE A 334 -20.93 4.03 3.87
CA ILE A 334 -21.41 3.71 2.52
C ILE A 334 -20.67 2.49 1.96
N ILE A 335 -19.35 2.45 2.12
CA ILE A 335 -18.51 1.34 1.63
C ILE A 335 -18.78 0.04 2.40
N GLN A 336 -18.90 0.12 3.73
CA GLN A 336 -19.18 -1.05 4.57
C GLN A 336 -20.59 -1.60 4.32
N ASN A 337 -21.58 -0.72 4.18
CA ASN A 337 -22.95 -1.10 3.82
C ASN A 337 -23.00 -1.77 2.43
N ALA A 338 -22.22 -1.27 1.48
CA ALA A 338 -22.11 -1.89 0.16
C ALA A 338 -21.54 -3.32 0.23
N ARG A 339 -20.54 -3.56 1.10
CA ARG A 339 -19.97 -4.90 1.33
C ARG A 339 -20.90 -5.86 2.06
N SER A 340 -21.86 -5.36 2.81
CA SER A 340 -22.84 -6.19 3.54
C SER A 340 -24.20 -6.28 2.84
N SER A 341 -24.41 -5.54 1.77
CA SER A 341 -25.67 -5.53 1.01
C SER A 341 -25.85 -6.81 0.18
N HIS A 342 -27.01 -7.42 0.27
CA HIS A 342 -27.39 -8.55 -0.56
C HIS A 342 -27.68 -8.15 -2.03
N GLU A 343 -27.93 -6.88 -2.29
CA GLU A 343 -28.16 -6.35 -3.63
C GLU A 343 -26.88 -6.25 -4.46
N ILE A 344 -25.71 -6.34 -3.81
CA ILE A 344 -24.38 -6.19 -4.43
C ILE A 344 -23.68 -7.54 -4.51
N ASN A 345 -23.07 -7.82 -5.65
CA ASN A 345 -22.27 -9.01 -5.86
C ASN A 345 -21.00 -8.96 -4.97
N GLN A 346 -20.99 -9.79 -3.92
CA GLN A 346 -19.91 -9.83 -2.93
C GLN A 346 -18.65 -10.53 -3.44
N ASP A 347 -18.74 -11.32 -4.50
CA ASP A 347 -17.58 -12.00 -5.08
C ASP A 347 -16.54 -11.01 -5.61
N LYS A 348 -16.98 -9.91 -6.21
CA LYS A 348 -16.08 -8.85 -6.70
C LYS A 348 -15.67 -7.87 -5.61
N GLY A 349 -16.44 -7.78 -4.52
CA GLY A 349 -16.19 -6.92 -3.36
C GLY A 349 -16.17 -5.42 -3.68
N VAL A 350 -16.27 -4.59 -2.64
CA VAL A 350 -16.11 -3.14 -2.76
C VAL A 350 -14.78 -2.75 -2.09
N SER A 351 -13.83 -2.37 -2.91
CA SER A 351 -12.46 -2.07 -2.47
C SER A 351 -12.38 -0.86 -1.54
N VAL A 352 -11.43 -0.86 -0.60
CA VAL A 352 -11.08 0.33 0.20
C VAL A 352 -10.64 1.51 -0.68
N ARG A 353 -10.09 1.24 -1.88
CA ARG A 353 -9.76 2.28 -2.86
C ARG A 353 -10.97 3.13 -3.27
N THR A 354 -12.17 2.54 -3.26
CA THR A 354 -13.40 3.31 -3.50
C THR A 354 -13.58 4.40 -2.45
N GLY A 355 -13.31 4.12 -1.17
CA GLY A 355 -13.34 5.12 -0.10
C GLY A 355 -12.29 6.24 -0.30
N VAL A 356 -11.09 5.86 -0.71
CA VAL A 356 -10.00 6.81 -1.03
C VAL A 356 -10.44 7.78 -2.15
N HIS A 357 -10.88 7.25 -3.28
CA HIS A 357 -11.32 8.08 -4.42
C HIS A 357 -12.57 8.90 -4.08
N SER A 358 -13.47 8.36 -3.27
CA SER A 358 -14.66 9.09 -2.81
C SER A 358 -14.29 10.28 -1.94
N LEU A 359 -13.30 10.14 -1.06
CA LEU A 359 -12.81 11.25 -0.25
C LEU A 359 -12.16 12.34 -1.11
N GLU A 360 -11.35 11.94 -2.10
CA GLU A 360 -10.75 12.86 -3.07
C GLU A 360 -11.83 13.65 -3.85
N LEU A 361 -12.89 12.97 -4.29
CA LEU A 361 -14.02 13.63 -4.98
C LEU A 361 -14.80 14.58 -4.06
N LEU A 362 -15.05 14.20 -2.80
CA LEU A 362 -15.72 15.05 -1.82
C LEU A 362 -14.97 16.37 -1.58
N VAL A 363 -13.65 16.29 -1.44
CA VAL A 363 -12.83 17.49 -1.29
C VAL A 363 -12.84 18.33 -2.58
N GLY A 364 -12.71 17.68 -3.73
CA GLY A 364 -12.80 18.35 -5.05
C GLY A 364 -14.14 19.03 -5.28
N GLU A 365 -15.26 18.44 -4.83
CA GLU A 365 -16.59 19.04 -4.92
C GLU A 365 -16.72 20.27 -4.00
N ALA A 366 -16.23 20.20 -2.76
CA ALA A 366 -16.18 21.35 -1.86
C ALA A 366 -15.30 22.48 -2.43
N GLU A 367 -14.19 22.13 -3.06
CA GLU A 367 -13.29 23.08 -3.72
C GLU A 367 -13.97 23.75 -4.90
N ARG A 368 -14.56 22.97 -5.81
CA ARG A 368 -15.26 23.43 -7.02
C ARG A 368 -16.44 24.35 -6.71
N THR A 369 -17.25 23.99 -5.72
CA THR A 369 -18.52 24.66 -5.44
C THR A 369 -18.38 25.90 -4.58
N ARG A 370 -17.38 25.95 -3.69
CA ARG A 370 -17.27 27.01 -2.67
C ARG A 370 -15.87 27.62 -2.54
N SER A 371 -14.83 26.78 -2.48
CA SER A 371 -13.51 27.23 -2.10
C SER A 371 -12.86 28.12 -3.14
N LEU A 372 -12.87 27.71 -4.40
CA LEU A 372 -12.22 28.45 -5.50
C LEU A 372 -12.84 29.83 -5.74
N SER A 373 -14.16 29.97 -5.62
CA SER A 373 -14.86 31.23 -5.86
C SER A 373 -14.72 32.24 -4.73
N HIS A 374 -14.46 31.78 -3.49
CA HIS A 374 -14.50 32.62 -2.30
C HIS A 374 -13.20 32.60 -1.48
N ASN A 375 -12.19 31.90 -1.95
CA ASN A 375 -10.87 31.73 -1.29
C ASN A 375 -10.98 31.26 0.17
N ILE A 376 -11.88 30.28 0.40
CA ILE A 376 -12.08 29.63 1.71
C ILE A 376 -11.50 28.22 1.70
N LEU A 377 -11.24 27.68 2.90
CA LEU A 377 -10.74 26.32 3.04
C LEU A 377 -11.81 25.31 2.58
N PRO A 378 -11.50 24.32 1.71
CA PRO A 378 -12.44 23.28 1.34
C PRO A 378 -12.86 22.44 2.56
N VAL A 379 -14.15 22.37 2.82
CA VAL A 379 -14.76 21.57 3.86
C VAL A 379 -15.95 20.82 3.25
N PRO A 380 -15.87 19.49 3.10
CA PRO A 380 -16.99 18.69 2.61
C PRO A 380 -18.22 18.76 3.52
N ARG A 381 -19.40 18.82 2.91
CA ARG A 381 -20.71 18.88 3.58
C ARG A 381 -21.58 17.68 3.20
N PRO A 382 -22.63 17.35 3.97
CA PRO A 382 -23.60 16.32 3.62
C PRO A 382 -24.18 16.46 2.21
N SER A 383 -24.38 17.68 1.75
CA SER A 383 -24.90 17.98 0.42
C SER A 383 -23.94 17.57 -0.71
N ASP A 384 -22.65 17.50 -0.45
CA ASP A 384 -21.63 17.12 -1.45
C ASP A 384 -21.56 15.59 -1.68
N ILE A 385 -22.15 14.77 -0.77
CA ILE A 385 -21.94 13.32 -0.73
C ILE A 385 -22.30 12.59 -2.04
N PHE A 386 -23.24 13.12 -2.81
CA PHE A 386 -23.69 12.49 -4.04
C PHE A 386 -22.65 12.52 -5.18
N CYS A 387 -21.60 13.36 -5.07
CA CYS A 387 -20.51 13.38 -6.06
C CYS A 387 -19.75 12.05 -6.16
N ILE A 388 -19.81 11.21 -5.09
CA ILE A 388 -19.14 9.89 -5.05
C ILE A 388 -19.69 8.91 -6.10
N GLU A 389 -20.86 9.17 -6.68
CA GLU A 389 -21.45 8.36 -7.76
C GLU A 389 -20.46 8.12 -8.91
N GLN A 390 -19.54 9.05 -9.15
CA GLN A 390 -18.55 8.94 -10.21
C GLN A 390 -17.50 7.83 -9.97
N CYS A 391 -17.22 7.46 -8.72
CA CYS A 391 -16.15 6.51 -8.38
C CYS A 391 -16.65 5.24 -7.70
N VAL A 392 -17.86 5.22 -7.15
CA VAL A 392 -18.40 4.03 -6.48
C VAL A 392 -18.86 3.05 -7.55
N LYS A 393 -18.06 2.00 -7.76
CA LYS A 393 -18.33 0.93 -8.71
C LYS A 393 -18.61 -0.37 -7.96
N PHE A 394 -19.75 -0.97 -8.24
CA PHE A 394 -20.13 -2.32 -7.79
C PHE A 394 -20.99 -2.98 -8.87
N GLU A 395 -21.07 -4.29 -8.84
CA GLU A 395 -22.00 -5.07 -9.66
C GLU A 395 -23.20 -5.48 -8.80
N LEU A 396 -24.39 -5.47 -9.38
CA LEU A 396 -25.57 -5.96 -8.71
C LEU A 396 -25.57 -7.50 -8.66
N ALA A 397 -26.19 -8.06 -7.64
CA ALA A 397 -26.32 -9.51 -7.50
C ALA A 397 -27.35 -10.10 -8.47
N GLU A 398 -28.31 -9.30 -8.92
CA GLU A 398 -29.34 -9.70 -9.85
C GLU A 398 -28.92 -9.51 -11.31
N LEU A 399 -29.54 -10.29 -12.22
CA LEU A 399 -29.24 -10.28 -13.66
C LEU A 399 -29.60 -8.95 -14.36
N ASP A 400 -30.47 -8.13 -13.75
CA ASP A 400 -30.91 -6.83 -14.31
C ASP A 400 -29.97 -5.68 -13.88
N GLU A 401 -28.75 -5.72 -14.37
CA GLU A 401 -27.71 -4.74 -14.10
C GLU A 401 -27.88 -3.46 -14.95
N THR A 402 -28.95 -2.70 -14.70
CA THR A 402 -29.18 -1.42 -15.37
C THR A 402 -28.49 -0.27 -14.64
N ALA A 403 -28.14 0.81 -15.37
CA ALA A 403 -27.58 2.01 -14.77
C ALA A 403 -28.54 2.65 -13.74
N GLU A 404 -29.85 2.59 -13.98
CA GLU A 404 -30.87 3.12 -13.06
C GLU A 404 -30.92 2.33 -11.74
N ASN A 405 -30.85 1.00 -11.79
CA ASN A 405 -30.86 0.15 -10.60
C ASN A 405 -29.60 0.39 -9.77
N ARG A 406 -28.43 0.48 -10.41
CA ARG A 406 -27.18 0.83 -9.70
C ARG A 406 -27.27 2.19 -9.01
N GLN A 407 -27.80 3.21 -9.71
CA GLN A 407 -27.96 4.54 -9.13
C GLN A 407 -28.94 4.55 -7.96
N LYS A 408 -30.04 3.80 -8.05
CA LYS A 408 -31.02 3.63 -6.97
C LYS A 408 -30.40 2.96 -5.75
N THR A 409 -29.69 1.85 -5.95
CA THR A 409 -29.00 1.14 -4.84
C THR A 409 -27.96 2.05 -4.18
N LEU A 410 -27.17 2.80 -4.96
CA LEU A 410 -26.20 3.75 -4.40
C LEU A 410 -26.88 4.86 -3.59
N LYS A 411 -27.97 5.46 -4.10
CA LYS A 411 -28.74 6.47 -3.36
C LYS A 411 -29.28 5.90 -2.04
N ASN A 412 -29.77 4.67 -2.03
CA ASN A 412 -30.20 4.00 -0.81
C ASN A 412 -29.06 3.83 0.20
N LEU A 413 -27.88 3.35 -0.27
CA LEU A 413 -26.70 3.21 0.60
C LEU A 413 -26.26 4.53 1.21
N ILE A 414 -26.24 5.59 0.40
CA ILE A 414 -25.91 6.96 0.87
C ILE A 414 -26.93 7.40 1.94
N THR A 415 -28.23 7.23 1.67
CA THR A 415 -29.29 7.64 2.60
C THR A 415 -29.20 6.89 3.92
N ILE A 416 -28.97 5.58 3.91
CA ILE A 416 -28.79 4.76 5.11
C ILE A 416 -27.55 5.25 5.91
N ALA A 417 -26.42 5.41 5.26
CA ALA A 417 -25.19 5.81 5.92
C ALA A 417 -25.26 7.24 6.51
N MET A 418 -25.92 8.17 5.80
CA MET A 418 -26.17 9.53 6.31
C MET A 418 -27.12 9.50 7.49
N LYS A 419 -28.23 8.75 7.40
CA LYS A 419 -29.15 8.54 8.53
C LYS A 419 -28.43 8.01 9.76
N ASP A 420 -27.66 6.92 9.62
CA ASP A 420 -26.96 6.31 10.76
C ASP A 420 -25.93 7.27 11.36
N THR A 421 -25.28 8.08 10.50
CA THR A 421 -24.29 9.05 10.97
C THR A 421 -24.93 10.25 11.65
N SER A 422 -26.01 10.80 11.12
CA SER A 422 -26.70 11.96 11.71
C SER A 422 -27.38 11.60 13.03
N LEU A 423 -27.96 10.40 13.12
CA LEU A 423 -28.61 9.92 14.36
C LEU A 423 -27.61 9.72 15.51
N GLU A 424 -26.33 9.40 15.28
CA GLU A 424 -25.32 9.35 16.35
C GLU A 424 -25.16 10.66 17.12
N TYR A 425 -25.43 11.78 16.46
CA TYR A 425 -25.29 13.11 17.09
C TYR A 425 -26.61 13.63 17.68
N ILE A 426 -27.76 13.13 17.20
CA ILE A 426 -29.07 13.67 17.52
C ILE A 426 -29.84 12.81 18.52
N ASN A 427 -29.61 11.49 18.58
CA ASN A 427 -30.35 10.59 19.48
C ASN A 427 -30.21 10.95 20.97
N ASP A 428 -29.12 11.60 21.39
CA ASP A 428 -28.88 12.04 22.76
C ASP A 428 -29.48 13.44 23.05
N VAL A 429 -30.16 14.07 22.09
CA VAL A 429 -30.78 15.39 22.28
C VAL A 429 -32.11 15.25 22.97
N ASP A 430 -32.38 16.12 23.99
CA ASP A 430 -33.62 16.11 24.71
C ASP A 430 -34.82 16.35 23.79
N GLN A 431 -35.84 15.51 23.92
CA GLN A 431 -37.10 15.58 23.15
C GLN A 431 -37.76 16.97 23.23
N ASN A 432 -37.66 17.67 24.37
CA ASN A 432 -38.19 19.02 24.52
C ASN A 432 -37.51 20.00 23.55
N ILE A 433 -36.19 19.87 23.35
CA ILE A 433 -35.45 20.73 22.42
C ILE A 433 -35.90 20.43 20.98
N LEU A 434 -36.10 19.17 20.64
CA LEU A 434 -36.56 18.74 19.32
C LEU A 434 -37.96 19.28 19.01
N GLU A 435 -38.87 19.26 20.00
CA GLU A 435 -40.20 19.83 19.83
C GLU A 435 -40.18 21.37 19.69
N ILE A 436 -39.28 22.07 20.38
CA ILE A 436 -39.13 23.52 20.24
C ILE A 436 -38.63 23.83 18.81
N ILE A 437 -37.64 23.09 18.32
CA ILE A 437 -37.15 23.23 16.94
C ILE A 437 -38.29 22.98 15.94
N LYS A 438 -39.10 21.93 16.12
CA LYS A 438 -40.28 21.67 15.27
C LYS A 438 -41.22 22.89 15.22
N LYS A 439 -41.48 23.52 16.36
CA LYS A 439 -42.33 24.73 16.46
C LYS A 439 -41.70 25.92 15.71
N GLU A 440 -40.38 26.10 15.75
CA GLU A 440 -39.69 27.14 15.01
C GLU A 440 -39.86 27.00 13.48
N PHE A 441 -40.06 25.78 12.99
CA PHE A 441 -40.26 25.51 11.54
C PHE A 441 -41.72 25.67 11.08
N ILE A 442 -42.68 25.85 11.97
CA ILE A 442 -44.07 26.07 11.59
C ILE A 442 -44.18 27.37 10.79
N GLY A 443 -44.58 27.25 9.53
CA GLY A 443 -44.70 28.40 8.62
C GLY A 443 -43.38 28.98 8.11
N LYS A 444 -42.25 28.36 8.42
CA LYS A 444 -40.91 28.74 7.94
C LYS A 444 -40.24 27.58 7.23
N THR A 445 -39.33 27.91 6.35
CA THR A 445 -38.51 26.93 5.63
C THR A 445 -37.04 27.25 5.80
N PHE A 446 -36.18 26.21 5.90
CA PHE A 446 -34.74 26.37 5.81
C PHE A 446 -34.28 25.79 4.47
N VAL A 447 -33.61 26.61 3.64
CA VAL A 447 -33.21 26.23 2.29
C VAL A 447 -31.73 25.82 2.27
N VAL A 448 -31.47 24.56 1.91
CA VAL A 448 -30.16 24.02 1.60
C VAL A 448 -30.14 23.77 0.09
N SER A 449 -29.73 24.77 -0.70
CA SER A 449 -29.85 24.70 -2.15
C SER A 449 -28.75 23.88 -2.79
N GLN A 450 -29.12 22.82 -3.51
CA GLN A 450 -28.27 22.24 -4.54
C GLN A 450 -28.88 22.28 -5.93
N GLU A 451 -30.22 22.26 -6.04
CA GLU A 451 -30.88 22.02 -7.33
C GLU A 451 -31.41 23.29 -8.03
N ILE A 452 -31.68 24.35 -7.29
CA ILE A 452 -32.40 25.52 -7.85
C ILE A 452 -31.49 26.59 -8.48
N LEU A 453 -30.22 26.71 -8.04
CA LEU A 453 -29.32 27.80 -8.46
C LEU A 453 -27.96 27.37 -8.99
N GLY A 454 -27.63 26.10 -9.06
CA GLY A 454 -26.30 25.63 -9.52
C GLY A 454 -25.12 26.03 -8.61
N PHE A 455 -25.37 26.64 -7.45
CA PHE A 455 -24.40 27.03 -6.47
C PHE A 455 -24.85 26.55 -5.08
N ASN A 456 -23.97 25.86 -4.36
CA ASN A 456 -24.20 25.53 -2.95
C ASN A 456 -24.32 26.82 -2.13
N SER A 457 -25.28 26.85 -1.20
CA SER A 457 -25.47 28.02 -0.33
C SER A 457 -24.20 28.29 0.47
N MET A 458 -23.75 29.53 0.46
CA MET A 458 -22.62 29.99 1.26
C MET A 458 -22.91 29.81 2.76
N SER A 459 -21.86 29.59 3.57
CA SER A 459 -21.98 29.57 5.04
C SER A 459 -22.64 30.83 5.60
N THR A 460 -22.37 32.00 5.01
CA THR A 460 -23.01 33.27 5.33
C THR A 460 -24.52 33.26 5.08
N SER A 461 -24.99 32.58 4.02
CA SER A 461 -26.44 32.41 3.79
C SER A 461 -27.11 31.56 4.87
N TYR A 462 -26.41 30.49 5.34
CA TYR A 462 -26.90 29.67 6.43
C TYR A 462 -26.95 30.43 7.76
N GLU A 463 -25.92 31.21 8.06
CA GLU A 463 -25.89 32.05 9.27
C GLU A 463 -27.05 33.08 9.27
N ASN A 464 -27.34 33.69 8.12
CA ASN A 464 -28.48 34.62 7.99
C ASN A 464 -29.82 33.92 8.20
N GLN A 465 -30.00 32.70 7.68
CA GLN A 465 -31.22 31.92 7.89
C GLN A 465 -31.34 31.49 9.38
N LEU A 466 -30.23 31.07 10.03
CA LEU A 466 -30.20 30.65 11.44
C LEU A 466 -30.65 31.71 12.40
N GLN A 467 -30.57 32.99 12.08
CA GLN A 467 -31.13 34.08 12.93
C GLN A 467 -32.61 33.89 13.21
N ASN A 468 -33.36 33.22 12.35
CA ASN A 468 -34.78 32.92 12.50
C ASN A 468 -35.07 31.62 13.26
N PHE A 469 -34.04 30.83 13.61
CA PHE A 469 -34.12 29.48 14.20
C PHE A 469 -33.14 29.37 15.39
N LYS A 470 -33.48 30.03 16.50
CA LYS A 470 -32.58 30.16 17.65
C LYS A 470 -32.21 28.81 18.28
N SER A 471 -33.21 27.95 18.50
CA SER A 471 -32.97 26.63 19.12
C SER A 471 -32.19 25.69 18.21
N LEU A 472 -32.36 25.84 16.89
CA LEU A 472 -31.53 25.13 15.91
C LEU A 472 -30.09 25.64 15.98
N SER A 473 -29.85 26.94 16.10
CA SER A 473 -28.51 27.51 16.24
C SER A 473 -27.81 27.02 17.52
N ASP A 474 -28.53 27.00 18.64
CA ASP A 474 -28.01 26.48 19.93
C ASP A 474 -27.63 24.98 19.81
N LEU A 475 -28.42 24.21 19.07
CA LEU A 475 -28.12 22.79 18.80
C LEU A 475 -26.86 22.63 17.93
N VAL A 476 -26.69 23.47 16.90
CA VAL A 476 -25.46 23.47 16.07
C VAL A 476 -24.24 23.73 16.96
N ASP A 477 -24.27 24.69 17.85
CA ASP A 477 -23.16 25.00 18.75
C ASP A 477 -22.88 23.86 19.73
N LYS A 478 -23.91 23.23 20.26
CA LYS A 478 -23.78 22.06 21.15
C LYS A 478 -23.10 20.89 20.41
N ILE A 479 -23.50 20.58 19.20
CA ILE A 479 -22.93 19.49 18.40
C ILE A 479 -21.50 19.83 17.92
N TYR A 480 -21.25 21.11 17.60
CA TYR A 480 -19.91 21.60 17.30
C TYR A 480 -18.92 21.30 18.43
N GLN A 481 -19.33 21.54 19.68
CA GLN A 481 -18.52 21.25 20.87
C GLN A 481 -18.33 19.74 21.10
N LYS A 482 -19.23 18.89 20.60
CA LYS A 482 -19.08 17.41 20.65
C LYS A 482 -18.10 16.89 19.55
N ILE A 483 -18.15 17.47 18.36
CA ILE A 483 -17.37 17.00 17.18
C ILE A 483 -15.88 17.30 17.33
N LEU A 484 -15.47 18.45 17.82
CA LEU A 484 -14.06 18.83 17.91
C LEU A 484 -13.22 17.89 18.81
N PRO A 485 -13.68 17.50 20.01
CA PRO A 485 -12.99 16.50 20.82
C PRO A 485 -12.90 15.14 20.13
N GLU A 486 -13.98 14.68 19.51
CA GLU A 486 -14.02 13.42 18.77
C GLU A 486 -13.00 13.40 17.61
N GLN A 487 -12.92 14.50 16.86
CA GLN A 487 -11.95 14.67 15.79
C GLN A 487 -10.51 14.60 16.32
N ARG A 488 -10.22 15.26 17.44
CA ARG A 488 -8.89 15.20 18.09
C ARG A 488 -8.55 13.80 18.57
N GLU A 489 -9.52 13.08 19.12
CA GLU A 489 -9.33 11.70 19.54
C GLU A 489 -8.98 10.80 18.36
N PHE A 490 -9.69 10.92 17.25
CA PHE A 490 -9.39 10.19 16.02
C PHE A 490 -7.98 10.48 15.47
N VAL A 491 -7.57 11.76 15.43
CA VAL A 491 -6.21 12.16 15.03
C VAL A 491 -5.17 11.53 15.97
N ASN A 492 -5.43 11.47 17.27
CA ASN A 492 -4.52 10.82 18.22
C ASN A 492 -4.45 9.29 18.02
N GLN A 493 -5.55 8.65 17.66
CA GLN A 493 -5.57 7.23 17.33
C GLN A 493 -4.80 6.94 16.04
N SER A 494 -4.90 7.76 15.00
CA SER A 494 -4.18 7.60 13.74
C SER A 494 -2.65 7.70 13.93
N LYS A 495 -2.18 8.51 14.87
CA LYS A 495 -0.74 8.63 15.20
C LYS A 495 -0.12 7.32 15.68
N LYS A 496 -0.89 6.39 16.25
CA LYS A 496 -0.39 5.05 16.63
C LYS A 496 0.12 4.23 15.44
N TYR A 497 -0.41 4.51 14.25
CA TYR A 497 0.00 3.89 12.99
C TYR A 497 0.99 4.73 12.18
N ASN A 498 1.54 5.81 12.77
CA ASN A 498 2.36 6.82 12.07
C ASN A 498 1.62 7.54 10.94
N VAL A 499 0.30 7.68 11.07
CA VAL A 499 -0.54 8.47 10.17
C VAL A 499 -0.80 9.83 10.80
N TYR A 500 -0.40 10.90 10.11
CA TYR A 500 -0.51 12.28 10.56
C TYR A 500 -1.40 13.06 9.57
N PRO A 501 -2.72 13.00 9.75
CA PRO A 501 -3.65 13.61 8.79
C PRO A 501 -3.84 15.11 9.06
N ASP A 502 -3.01 15.94 8.44
CA ASP A 502 -3.10 17.42 8.54
C ASP A 502 -4.48 17.94 8.13
N THR A 503 -5.18 17.23 7.26
CA THR A 503 -6.54 17.56 6.79
C THR A 503 -7.64 17.31 7.81
N LEU A 504 -7.32 16.67 8.92
CA LEU A 504 -8.22 16.47 10.05
C LEU A 504 -7.90 17.40 11.23
N GLU A 505 -6.80 18.14 11.17
CA GLU A 505 -6.46 19.12 12.20
C GLU A 505 -7.31 20.39 12.01
N PHE A 506 -8.02 20.77 13.08
CA PHE A 506 -8.90 21.94 13.03
C PHE A 506 -8.10 23.23 12.87
N SER A 507 -8.56 24.08 11.96
CA SER A 507 -8.08 25.43 11.73
C SER A 507 -9.24 26.43 11.87
N GLU A 508 -9.00 27.59 12.43
CA GLU A 508 -10.00 28.67 12.49
C GLU A 508 -10.58 29.06 11.11
N MET A 509 -9.81 28.84 10.06
CA MET A 509 -10.29 29.04 8.67
C MET A 509 -11.44 28.11 8.29
N ALA A 510 -11.60 26.96 8.98
CA ALA A 510 -12.66 26.00 8.73
C ALA A 510 -13.93 26.29 9.56
N HIS A 511 -13.90 27.23 10.51
CA HIS A 511 -14.96 27.43 11.50
C HIS A 511 -16.35 27.58 10.88
N HIS A 512 -16.53 28.55 9.98
CA HIS A 512 -17.82 28.83 9.37
C HIS A 512 -18.32 27.69 8.47
N GLU A 513 -17.41 27.07 7.71
CA GLU A 513 -17.73 25.95 6.84
C GLU A 513 -18.07 24.70 7.63
N LEU A 514 -17.38 24.43 8.75
CA LEU A 514 -17.68 23.33 9.64
C LEU A 514 -19.06 23.53 10.30
N ARG A 515 -19.40 24.75 10.76
CA ARG A 515 -20.74 25.06 11.29
C ARG A 515 -21.83 24.79 10.24
N ALA A 516 -21.60 25.18 9.00
CA ALA A 516 -22.52 24.91 7.90
C ALA A 516 -22.67 23.41 7.61
N ALA A 517 -21.57 22.66 7.64
CA ALA A 517 -21.60 21.20 7.47
C ALA A 517 -22.34 20.49 8.64
N ILE A 518 -22.16 20.95 9.87
CA ILE A 518 -22.87 20.45 11.04
C ILE A 518 -24.37 20.76 10.95
N LEU A 519 -24.74 21.95 10.49
CA LEU A 519 -26.12 22.30 10.29
C LEU A 519 -26.82 21.37 9.29
N GLU A 520 -26.19 21.09 8.16
CA GLU A 520 -26.74 20.13 7.19
C GLU A 520 -26.88 18.73 7.80
N LEU A 521 -25.90 18.27 8.59
CA LEU A 521 -25.98 17.00 9.30
C LEU A 521 -27.17 16.95 10.28
N ILE A 522 -27.40 18.03 11.02
CA ILE A 522 -28.53 18.13 11.97
C ILE A 522 -29.84 18.10 11.21
N LEU A 523 -29.97 18.90 10.14
CA LEU A 523 -31.20 18.94 9.36
C LEU A 523 -31.55 17.58 8.77
N ASP A 524 -30.56 16.85 8.26
CA ASP A 524 -30.74 15.47 7.79
C ASP A 524 -31.20 14.57 8.93
N GLY A 525 -30.55 14.60 10.08
CA GLY A 525 -30.91 13.79 11.23
C GLY A 525 -32.32 14.08 11.78
N LEU A 526 -32.75 15.32 11.81
CA LEU A 526 -34.10 15.71 12.25
C LEU A 526 -35.21 15.15 11.31
N CYS A 527 -34.88 14.75 10.11
CA CYS A 527 -35.78 14.02 9.21
C CYS A 527 -35.93 12.54 9.57
N HIS A 528 -35.02 11.98 10.37
CA HIS A 528 -34.94 10.55 10.67
C HIS A 528 -35.22 10.18 12.13
N VAL A 529 -35.32 11.17 13.01
CA VAL A 529 -35.70 10.95 14.42
C VAL A 529 -37.17 10.52 14.54
N GLU A 530 -37.50 9.72 15.56
CA GLU A 530 -38.86 9.33 15.90
C GLU A 530 -39.30 9.97 17.26
N PRO A 531 -40.39 10.78 17.29
CA PRO A 531 -41.24 11.17 16.14
C PRO A 531 -40.50 12.16 15.22
N LYS A 532 -40.83 12.10 13.93
CA LYS A 532 -40.22 12.93 12.91
C LYS A 532 -40.42 14.41 13.16
N ILE A 533 -39.33 15.16 13.08
CA ILE A 533 -39.33 16.62 13.37
C ILE A 533 -39.46 17.42 12.08
N LEU A 534 -38.67 17.08 11.07
CA LEU A 534 -38.63 17.79 9.77
C LEU A 534 -38.91 16.85 8.59
N ASP A 535 -39.42 17.45 7.51
CA ASP A 535 -39.51 16.85 6.18
C ASP A 535 -38.62 17.61 5.20
N ARG A 536 -37.99 16.88 4.29
CA ARG A 536 -37.22 17.48 3.21
C ARG A 536 -38.08 17.53 1.93
N LYS A 537 -38.29 18.73 1.36
CA LYS A 537 -39.02 18.97 0.12
C LYS A 537 -38.19 19.86 -0.79
N GLU A 538 -37.83 19.36 -1.98
CA GLU A 538 -37.15 20.13 -3.04
C GLU A 538 -35.95 20.99 -2.54
N GLY A 539 -35.07 20.43 -1.72
CA GLY A 539 -33.90 21.14 -1.20
C GLY A 539 -34.18 22.09 -0.02
N ALA A 540 -35.41 22.10 0.50
CA ALA A 540 -35.80 22.83 1.69
C ALA A 540 -36.28 21.90 2.80
N TYR A 541 -36.09 22.31 4.05
CA TYR A 541 -36.57 21.63 5.26
C TYR A 541 -37.75 22.39 5.82
N VAL A 542 -38.81 21.63 6.15
CA VAL A 542 -40.07 22.13 6.71
C VAL A 542 -40.48 21.28 7.92
N ALA A 543 -41.39 21.79 8.77
CA ALA A 543 -41.95 21.00 9.87
C ALA A 543 -42.67 19.75 9.32
N ALA A 544 -42.41 18.58 9.95
CA ALA A 544 -43.05 17.30 9.61
C ALA A 544 -44.46 17.19 10.21
#